data_904d8b25723cb0dd6251be18a29fc7d4
#
_entry.id   904d8b25723cb0dd6251be18a29fc7d4
#
_cell.length_a   1.000
_cell.length_b   1.000
_cell.length_c   1.000
_cell.angle_alpha   90.00
_cell.angle_beta   90.00
_cell.angle_gamma   90.00
#
_symmetry.space_group_name_H-M   'P 1'
#
loop_
_entity.id
_entity.type
_entity.pdbx_description
1 polymer ?
#
loop_
_entity_poly.entity_id
_entity_poly.type
_entity_poly.pdbx_seq_one_letter_code
_entity_poly.pdbx_strand_id
1 'polypeptide(L)'
;LIDGTSNVYNDSSPSFPLLSIENRDLIDIESNILGLIDKEVDFLKAYEMLNENQFLTLTKIASKRKLNVTGHIPLSMTLFSAVNSGLNGMEHLRNLELSIASNAEQLHEERIKLLKNPKGLPGSTLRSSIHSKQRMSAIDSVDNNKFEEAANLLASKNVWQTPTLILYRTYAKKSYLDPSFLLELNKLPKQVKEKWSNEIAASDTIIDKSSLTYSNWIVSAVGKLHKKNVPFMAGTDTPIGYLIPGRSLHRELEILVEGGLSNLEA
;
A
#
# COMPACT_ATOMS: atom_id res chain seq x y z
N LEU A 1 -0.37 9.02 -8.76
CA LEU A 1 -1.44 8.14 -8.28
C LEU A 1 -2.73 8.45 -9.01
N ILE A 2 -3.42 7.42 -9.49
CA ILE A 2 -4.76 7.50 -10.09
C ILE A 2 -5.73 6.94 -9.08
N ASP A 3 -6.60 7.80 -8.52
CA ASP A 3 -7.54 7.44 -7.45
C ASP A 3 -8.98 7.76 -7.84
N GLY A 4 -9.94 7.22 -7.10
CA GLY A 4 -11.37 7.52 -7.24
C GLY A 4 -11.75 8.86 -6.65
N THR A 5 -13.04 9.08 -6.42
CA THR A 5 -13.58 10.32 -5.89
C THR A 5 -13.16 10.61 -4.45
N SER A 6 -12.98 11.88 -4.14
CA SER A 6 -12.81 12.48 -2.81
C SER A 6 -11.61 12.01 -1.99
N ASN A 7 -10.65 11.37 -2.62
CA ASN A 7 -9.45 10.95 -1.94
C ASN A 7 -8.22 11.58 -2.56
N VAL A 8 -8.27 12.85 -2.70
CA VAL A 8 -7.04 13.56 -2.96
C VAL A 8 -6.18 13.36 -1.72
N TYR A 9 -5.01 12.78 -1.88
CA TYR A 9 -3.92 12.98 -0.95
C TYR A 9 -3.57 14.47 -1.04
N ASN A 10 -4.53 15.28 -0.64
CA ASN A 10 -4.23 16.62 -0.23
C ASN A 10 -3.56 16.46 1.12
N ASP A 11 -2.27 16.32 1.07
CA ASP A 11 -1.54 16.94 2.13
C ASP A 11 -1.93 18.42 2.05
N SER A 12 -2.74 18.84 3.00
CA SER A 12 -3.16 20.23 3.18
C SER A 12 -1.97 21.17 3.47
N SER A 13 -0.77 20.62 3.48
CA SER A 13 0.48 21.37 3.56
C SER A 13 0.81 21.90 2.16
N PRO A 14 0.89 23.23 1.97
CA PRO A 14 1.33 23.82 0.71
C PRO A 14 2.76 23.43 0.29
N SER A 15 3.46 22.64 1.10
CA SER A 15 4.83 22.20 0.89
C SER A 15 4.95 20.92 0.08
N PHE A 16 3.84 20.18 -0.19
CA PHE A 16 3.88 18.94 -0.94
C PHE A 16 3.04 19.05 -2.21
N PRO A 17 3.54 18.59 -3.37
CA PRO A 17 2.75 18.53 -4.60
C PRO A 17 1.58 17.57 -4.40
N LEU A 18 0.50 17.79 -5.17
CA LEU A 18 -0.58 16.81 -5.28
C LEU A 18 -0.02 15.47 -5.74
N LEU A 19 -0.16 14.45 -4.92
CA LEU A 19 0.38 13.11 -5.19
C LEU A 19 -0.60 12.23 -5.95
N SER A 20 -1.89 12.61 -6.00
CA SER A 20 -2.92 11.83 -6.68
C SER A 20 -3.82 12.70 -7.55
N ILE A 21 -4.36 12.09 -8.58
CA ILE A 21 -5.35 12.69 -9.48
C ILE A 21 -6.70 12.06 -9.14
N GLU A 22 -7.66 12.90 -8.79
CA GLU A 22 -9.05 12.50 -8.55
C GLU A 22 -9.74 12.17 -9.87
N ASN A 23 -10.54 11.11 -9.87
CA ASN A 23 -11.37 10.71 -11.00
C ASN A 23 -12.80 10.48 -10.51
N ARG A 24 -13.71 11.35 -10.87
CA ARG A 24 -15.12 11.29 -10.44
C ARG A 24 -15.92 10.26 -11.24
N ASP A 25 -15.57 10.11 -12.50
CA ASP A 25 -16.26 9.22 -13.44
C ASP A 25 -15.28 8.59 -14.45
N LEU A 26 -15.83 7.89 -15.46
CA LEU A 26 -15.03 7.23 -16.50
C LEU A 26 -14.43 8.21 -17.50
N ILE A 27 -15.01 9.39 -17.67
CA ILE A 27 -14.49 10.43 -18.57
C ILE A 27 -13.25 11.06 -17.96
N ASP A 28 -13.35 11.40 -16.66
CA ASP A 28 -12.21 11.95 -15.90
C ASP A 28 -11.02 10.99 -15.96
N ILE A 29 -11.23 9.69 -15.65
CA ILE A 29 -10.13 8.73 -15.59
C ILE A 29 -9.50 8.50 -16.96
N GLU A 30 -10.26 8.40 -18.02
CA GLU A 30 -9.74 8.24 -19.38
C GLU A 30 -8.89 9.45 -19.77
N SER A 31 -9.40 10.66 -19.57
CA SER A 31 -8.69 11.91 -19.85
C SER A 31 -7.39 12.03 -19.06
N ASN A 32 -7.43 11.73 -17.75
CA ASN A 32 -6.27 11.83 -16.88
C ASN A 32 -5.19 10.79 -17.22
N ILE A 33 -5.59 9.56 -17.58
CA ILE A 33 -4.64 8.53 -18.02
C ILE A 33 -3.96 8.95 -19.32
N LEU A 34 -4.73 9.43 -20.30
CA LEU A 34 -4.16 9.90 -21.56
C LEU A 34 -3.20 11.08 -21.34
N GLY A 35 -3.55 12.03 -20.48
CA GLY A 35 -2.68 13.13 -20.12
C GLY A 35 -1.40 12.74 -19.39
N LEU A 36 -1.38 11.59 -18.68
CA LEU A 36 -0.16 11.02 -18.12
C LEU A 36 0.68 10.32 -19.19
N ILE A 37 0.03 9.58 -20.10
CA ILE A 37 0.71 8.91 -21.21
C ILE A 37 1.41 9.93 -22.13
N ASP A 38 0.77 11.06 -22.39
CA ASP A 38 1.37 12.16 -23.17
C ASP A 38 2.61 12.78 -22.50
N LYS A 39 2.77 12.54 -21.18
CA LYS A 39 3.98 12.92 -20.42
C LYS A 39 5.02 11.81 -20.35
N GLU A 40 4.85 10.75 -21.14
CA GLU A 40 5.80 9.63 -21.25
C GLU A 40 6.12 8.94 -19.93
N VAL A 41 5.09 8.69 -19.08
CA VAL A 41 5.27 7.97 -17.83
C VAL A 41 5.65 6.50 -18.09
N ASP A 42 6.50 5.93 -17.24
CA ASP A 42 6.95 4.53 -17.36
C ASP A 42 5.89 3.52 -16.93
N PHE A 43 5.00 3.90 -16.02
CA PHE A 43 3.89 3.05 -15.51
C PHE A 43 2.79 3.90 -14.89
N LEU A 44 1.65 3.29 -14.63
CA LEU A 44 0.50 3.91 -13.97
C LEU A 44 0.32 3.33 -12.56
N LYS A 45 0.05 4.17 -11.57
CA LYS A 45 -0.18 3.75 -10.19
C LYS A 45 -1.65 3.87 -9.82
N ALA A 46 -2.33 2.73 -9.65
CA ALA A 46 -3.69 2.62 -9.14
C ALA A 46 -3.74 2.83 -7.63
N TYR A 47 -4.87 3.36 -7.13
CA TYR A 47 -5.06 3.58 -5.70
C TYR A 47 -6.41 3.04 -5.20
N GLU A 48 -6.63 3.08 -3.88
CA GLU A 48 -7.66 2.27 -3.22
C GLU A 48 -9.11 2.72 -3.43
N MET A 49 -9.34 3.98 -3.78
CA MET A 49 -10.70 4.50 -3.93
C MET A 49 -11.27 4.41 -5.36
N LEU A 50 -10.52 3.81 -6.29
CA LEU A 50 -11.04 3.47 -7.59
C LEU A 50 -12.22 2.49 -7.45
N ASN A 51 -13.30 2.72 -8.18
CA ASN A 51 -14.31 1.69 -8.37
C ASN A 51 -13.86 0.69 -9.45
N GLU A 52 -14.55 -0.45 -9.52
CA GLU A 52 -14.19 -1.52 -10.44
C GLU A 52 -14.14 -1.04 -11.91
N ASN A 53 -15.14 -0.29 -12.37
CA ASN A 53 -15.18 0.21 -13.74
C ASN A 53 -14.02 1.15 -14.05
N GLN A 54 -13.64 2.00 -13.10
CA GLN A 54 -12.49 2.88 -13.24
C GLN A 54 -11.19 2.08 -13.33
N PHE A 55 -11.01 1.06 -12.49
CA PHE A 55 -9.83 0.20 -12.53
C PHE A 55 -9.74 -0.60 -13.84
N LEU A 56 -10.85 -1.15 -14.31
CA LEU A 56 -10.92 -1.85 -15.60
C LEU A 56 -10.58 -0.92 -16.77
N THR A 57 -11.04 0.33 -16.73
CA THR A 57 -10.70 1.35 -17.74
C THR A 57 -9.20 1.65 -17.71
N LEU A 58 -8.63 1.85 -16.53
CA LEU A 58 -7.19 2.08 -16.33
C LEU A 58 -6.36 0.95 -16.92
N THR A 59 -6.62 -0.30 -16.54
CA THR A 59 -5.86 -1.46 -17.00
C THR A 59 -6.02 -1.71 -18.50
N LYS A 60 -7.21 -1.49 -19.05
CA LYS A 60 -7.48 -1.60 -20.48
C LYS A 60 -6.68 -0.58 -21.31
N ILE A 61 -6.61 0.68 -20.87
CA ILE A 61 -5.84 1.71 -21.57
C ILE A 61 -4.34 1.43 -21.42
N ALA A 62 -3.88 1.10 -20.21
CA ALA A 62 -2.49 0.76 -19.95
C ALA A 62 -2.00 -0.40 -20.83
N SER A 63 -2.78 -1.47 -20.91
CA SER A 63 -2.47 -2.64 -21.76
C SER A 63 -2.32 -2.26 -23.25
N LYS A 64 -3.22 -1.45 -23.77
CA LYS A 64 -3.14 -0.95 -25.18
C LYS A 64 -1.86 -0.13 -25.43
N ARG A 65 -1.34 0.53 -24.41
CA ARG A 65 -0.13 1.36 -24.47
C ARG A 65 1.12 0.65 -23.98
N LYS A 66 1.01 -0.65 -23.64
CA LYS A 66 2.09 -1.48 -23.09
C LYS A 66 2.71 -0.90 -21.80
N LEU A 67 1.89 -0.22 -21.00
CA LEU A 67 2.26 0.28 -19.68
C LEU A 67 1.83 -0.71 -18.59
N ASN A 68 2.67 -0.86 -17.57
CA ASN A 68 2.33 -1.61 -16.39
C ASN A 68 1.40 -0.80 -15.48
N VAL A 69 0.53 -1.50 -14.75
CA VAL A 69 -0.26 -0.93 -13.66
C VAL A 69 0.24 -1.52 -12.35
N THR A 70 0.72 -0.66 -11.46
CA THR A 70 1.13 -1.02 -10.10
C THR A 70 0.28 -0.28 -9.07
N GLY A 71 0.50 -0.52 -7.80
CA GLY A 71 -0.11 0.23 -6.71
C GLY A 71 -0.93 -0.61 -5.75
N HIS A 72 -2.08 -0.10 -5.36
CA HIS A 72 -2.96 -0.74 -4.38
C HIS A 72 -4.13 -1.43 -5.08
N ILE A 73 -4.56 -2.57 -4.52
CA ILE A 73 -5.83 -3.17 -4.89
C ILE A 73 -6.95 -2.20 -4.47
N PRO A 74 -7.85 -1.80 -5.38
CA PRO A 74 -9.00 -0.99 -4.99
C PRO A 74 -9.85 -1.67 -3.91
N LEU A 75 -10.36 -0.90 -2.94
CA LEU A 75 -11.23 -1.44 -1.89
C LEU A 75 -12.55 -2.01 -2.43
N SER A 76 -12.93 -1.60 -3.64
CA SER A 76 -14.08 -2.14 -4.37
C SER A 76 -13.83 -3.52 -5.00
N MET A 77 -12.60 -4.02 -4.97
CA MET A 77 -12.19 -5.25 -5.65
C MET A 77 -11.53 -6.24 -4.68
N THR A 78 -11.39 -7.47 -5.13
CA THR A 78 -10.54 -8.49 -4.50
C THR A 78 -9.17 -8.53 -5.18
N LEU A 79 -8.17 -9.13 -4.52
CA LEU A 79 -6.88 -9.42 -5.14
C LEU A 79 -7.05 -10.19 -6.45
N PHE A 80 -7.89 -11.23 -6.42
CA PHE A 80 -8.12 -12.10 -7.57
C PHE A 80 -8.69 -11.34 -8.77
N SER A 81 -9.68 -10.47 -8.55
CA SER A 81 -10.28 -9.67 -9.61
C SER A 81 -9.30 -8.61 -10.14
N ALA A 82 -8.56 -7.91 -9.27
CA ALA A 82 -7.61 -6.89 -9.69
C ALA A 82 -6.44 -7.46 -10.50
N VAL A 83 -5.85 -8.58 -10.06
CA VAL A 83 -4.75 -9.26 -10.77
C VAL A 83 -5.22 -9.81 -12.12
N ASN A 84 -6.39 -10.45 -12.18
CA ASN A 84 -6.94 -10.94 -13.44
C ASN A 84 -7.33 -9.82 -14.40
N SER A 85 -7.58 -8.62 -13.90
CA SER A 85 -7.87 -7.43 -14.70
C SER A 85 -6.64 -6.64 -15.11
N GLY A 86 -5.42 -7.08 -14.76
CA GLY A 86 -4.19 -6.50 -15.29
C GLY A 86 -3.36 -5.68 -14.29
N LEU A 87 -3.50 -5.91 -12.98
CA LEU A 87 -2.55 -5.41 -11.99
C LEU A 87 -1.21 -6.14 -12.14
N ASN A 88 -0.12 -5.42 -12.38
CA ASN A 88 1.22 -5.97 -12.58
C ASN A 88 2.12 -5.87 -11.36
N GLY A 89 1.79 -5.00 -10.40
CA GLY A 89 2.55 -4.82 -9.17
C GLY A 89 1.67 -4.40 -8.01
N MET A 90 1.97 -4.94 -6.83
CA MET A 90 1.32 -4.59 -5.57
C MET A 90 2.28 -3.87 -4.64
N GLU A 91 1.82 -2.76 -4.08
CA GLU A 91 2.56 -2.02 -3.07
C GLU A 91 1.98 -2.29 -1.68
N HIS A 92 2.87 -2.37 -0.67
CA HIS A 92 2.53 -2.58 0.74
C HIS A 92 1.79 -3.89 1.06
N LEU A 93 1.71 -4.84 0.13
CA LEU A 93 0.79 -6.00 0.19
C LEU A 93 -0.65 -5.57 0.53
N ARG A 94 -1.03 -4.37 0.10
CA ARG A 94 -2.27 -3.72 0.51
C ARG A 94 -3.49 -4.51 0.06
N ASN A 95 -4.37 -4.85 1.01
CA ASN A 95 -5.60 -5.61 0.80
C ASN A 95 -5.41 -7.10 0.47
N LEU A 96 -4.18 -7.64 0.63
CA LEU A 96 -3.96 -9.09 0.57
C LEU A 96 -4.82 -9.80 1.63
N GLU A 97 -4.70 -9.37 2.90
CA GLU A 97 -5.42 -9.94 4.03
C GLU A 97 -6.94 -9.97 3.82
N LEU A 98 -7.49 -8.92 3.21
CA LEU A 98 -8.93 -8.81 2.96
C LEU A 98 -9.44 -9.80 1.90
N SER A 99 -8.55 -10.33 1.07
CA SER A 99 -8.90 -11.27 -0.01
C SER A 99 -8.70 -12.73 0.36
N ILE A 100 -7.82 -13.01 1.33
CA ILE A 100 -7.46 -14.38 1.75
C ILE A 100 -8.11 -14.81 3.06
N ALA A 101 -8.91 -13.95 3.69
CA ALA A 101 -9.64 -14.30 4.91
C ALA A 101 -10.76 -15.30 4.61
N SER A 102 -11.09 -16.19 5.56
CA SER A 102 -12.23 -17.08 5.44
C SER A 102 -13.56 -16.32 5.33
N ASN A 103 -13.64 -15.14 5.98
CA ASN A 103 -14.78 -14.21 5.91
C ASN A 103 -14.61 -13.10 4.84
N ALA A 104 -13.77 -13.30 3.83
CA ALA A 104 -13.45 -12.28 2.80
C ALA A 104 -14.69 -11.74 2.09
N GLU A 105 -15.69 -12.59 1.80
CA GLU A 105 -16.95 -12.19 1.15
C GLU A 105 -17.74 -11.22 2.02
N GLN A 106 -17.92 -11.55 3.29
CA GLN A 106 -18.61 -10.67 4.25
C GLN A 106 -17.88 -9.32 4.37
N LEU A 107 -16.55 -9.33 4.54
CA LEU A 107 -15.76 -8.11 4.62
C LEU A 107 -15.88 -7.28 3.33
N HIS A 108 -15.93 -7.93 2.17
CA HIS A 108 -16.10 -7.26 0.89
C HIS A 108 -17.48 -6.58 0.78
N GLU A 109 -18.56 -7.28 1.12
CA GLU A 109 -19.90 -6.70 1.14
C GLU A 109 -20.01 -5.49 2.07
N GLU A 110 -19.42 -5.57 3.26
CA GLU A 110 -19.37 -4.46 4.20
C GLU A 110 -18.61 -3.26 3.62
N ARG A 111 -17.46 -3.48 2.95
CA ARG A 111 -16.72 -2.42 2.27
C ARG A 111 -17.54 -1.76 1.18
N ILE A 112 -18.19 -2.55 0.34
CA ILE A 112 -19.03 -2.02 -0.74
C ILE A 112 -20.17 -1.14 -0.19
N LYS A 113 -20.80 -1.54 0.94
CA LYS A 113 -21.81 -0.71 1.60
C LYS A 113 -21.24 0.62 2.10
N LEU A 114 -20.03 0.60 2.69
CA LEU A 114 -19.34 1.80 3.17
C LEU A 114 -18.92 2.72 2.01
N LEU A 115 -18.39 2.15 0.93
CA LEU A 115 -17.96 2.90 -0.25
C LEU A 115 -19.14 3.56 -0.98
N LYS A 116 -20.33 2.91 -1.01
CA LYS A 116 -21.55 3.46 -1.58
C LYS A 116 -22.19 4.56 -0.71
N ASN A 117 -21.93 4.55 0.59
CA ASN A 117 -22.46 5.53 1.53
C ASN A 117 -21.38 6.06 2.48
N PRO A 118 -20.51 6.93 2.00
CA PRO A 118 -19.35 7.42 2.75
C PRO A 118 -19.71 8.37 3.89
N LYS A 119 -21.00 8.71 4.08
CA LYS A 119 -21.49 9.62 5.14
C LYS A 119 -20.75 10.96 5.19
N GLY A 120 -20.34 11.49 4.04
CA GLY A 120 -19.59 12.76 3.94
C GLY A 120 -18.13 12.67 4.40
N LEU A 121 -17.59 11.48 4.67
CA LEU A 121 -16.19 11.33 5.02
C LEU A 121 -15.29 11.56 3.80
N PRO A 122 -14.16 12.26 3.94
CA PRO A 122 -13.12 12.28 2.93
C PRO A 122 -12.64 10.86 2.63
N GLY A 123 -12.28 10.58 1.37
CA GLY A 123 -11.87 9.24 0.97
C GLY A 123 -10.69 8.66 1.75
N SER A 124 -9.71 9.49 2.12
CA SER A 124 -8.59 9.08 2.98
C SER A 124 -9.04 8.63 4.38
N THR A 125 -10.00 9.33 4.97
CA THR A 125 -10.58 8.98 6.26
C THR A 125 -11.42 7.69 6.16
N LEU A 126 -12.24 7.57 5.12
CA LEU A 126 -13.04 6.37 4.85
C LEU A 126 -12.14 5.15 4.67
N ARG A 127 -11.10 5.24 3.82
CA ARG A 127 -10.10 4.21 3.61
C ARG A 127 -9.44 3.76 4.91
N SER A 128 -8.95 4.71 5.70
CA SER A 128 -8.30 4.42 6.98
C SER A 128 -9.26 3.75 7.96
N SER A 129 -10.52 4.18 8.00
CA SER A 129 -11.58 3.57 8.82
C SER A 129 -11.89 2.14 8.42
N ILE A 130 -11.92 1.84 7.11
CA ILE A 130 -12.14 0.48 6.60
C ILE A 130 -10.99 -0.43 7.03
N HIS A 131 -9.75 -0.02 6.83
CA HIS A 131 -8.58 -0.79 7.25
C HIS A 131 -8.55 -1.03 8.76
N SER A 132 -8.80 -0.01 9.56
CA SER A 132 -8.85 -0.13 11.02
C SER A 132 -9.89 -1.15 11.50
N LYS A 133 -11.06 -1.19 10.84
CA LYS A 133 -12.15 -2.10 11.23
C LYS A 133 -11.96 -3.53 10.76
N GLN A 134 -11.38 -3.73 9.58
CA GLN A 134 -11.40 -5.04 8.91
C GLN A 134 -10.08 -5.81 9.00
N ARG A 135 -8.95 -5.11 9.10
CA ARG A 135 -7.63 -5.73 9.02
C ARG A 135 -7.41 -6.83 10.06
N MET A 136 -7.69 -6.56 11.34
CA MET A 136 -7.46 -7.56 12.38
C MET A 136 -8.36 -8.77 12.20
N SER A 137 -9.64 -8.57 11.94
CA SER A 137 -10.56 -9.67 11.63
C SER A 137 -10.10 -10.51 10.44
N ALA A 138 -9.53 -9.88 9.42
CA ALA A 138 -9.02 -10.58 8.25
C ALA A 138 -7.79 -11.43 8.56
N ILE A 139 -6.79 -10.88 9.28
CA ILE A 139 -5.57 -11.65 9.60
C ILE A 139 -5.82 -12.75 10.63
N ASP A 140 -6.78 -12.58 11.53
CA ASP A 140 -7.17 -13.60 12.51
C ASP A 140 -7.94 -14.77 11.87
N SER A 141 -8.47 -14.57 10.66
CA SER A 141 -9.29 -15.55 9.92
C SER A 141 -8.69 -15.95 8.55
N VAL A 142 -7.37 -15.87 8.41
CA VAL A 142 -6.68 -16.27 7.15
C VAL A 142 -7.02 -17.71 6.80
N ASP A 143 -7.50 -17.91 5.58
CA ASP A 143 -7.72 -19.21 4.97
C ASP A 143 -6.45 -19.62 4.17
N ASN A 144 -5.83 -20.72 4.58
CA ASN A 144 -4.61 -21.19 3.95
C ASN A 144 -4.81 -21.59 2.48
N ASN A 145 -5.96 -22.10 2.08
CA ASN A 145 -6.24 -22.45 0.68
C ASN A 145 -6.34 -21.18 -0.17
N LYS A 146 -7.06 -20.15 0.32
CA LYS A 146 -7.13 -18.84 -0.34
C LYS A 146 -5.75 -18.17 -0.42
N PHE A 147 -4.92 -18.31 0.62
CA PHE A 147 -3.55 -17.82 0.60
C PHE A 147 -2.71 -18.51 -0.50
N GLU A 148 -2.79 -19.83 -0.59
CA GLU A 148 -2.10 -20.62 -1.63
C GLU A 148 -2.58 -20.23 -3.03
N GLU A 149 -3.89 -20.07 -3.21
CA GLU A 149 -4.49 -19.63 -4.48
C GLU A 149 -3.97 -18.22 -4.87
N ALA A 150 -3.96 -17.28 -3.92
CA ALA A 150 -3.43 -15.93 -4.14
C ALA A 150 -1.94 -15.97 -4.50
N ALA A 151 -1.12 -16.75 -3.78
CA ALA A 151 0.30 -16.89 -4.05
C ALA A 151 0.57 -17.47 -5.44
N ASN A 152 -0.16 -18.53 -5.82
CA ASN A 152 -0.05 -19.15 -7.14
C ASN A 152 -0.47 -18.18 -8.26
N LEU A 153 -1.53 -17.40 -8.05
CA LEU A 153 -1.97 -16.38 -9.00
C LEU A 153 -0.90 -15.29 -9.17
N LEU A 154 -0.38 -14.75 -8.08
CA LEU A 154 0.65 -13.70 -8.09
C LEU A 154 1.93 -14.18 -8.79
N ALA A 155 2.38 -15.41 -8.50
CA ALA A 155 3.54 -16.01 -9.15
C ALA A 155 3.32 -16.26 -10.64
N SER A 156 2.20 -16.91 -11.01
CA SER A 156 1.90 -17.25 -12.41
C SER A 156 1.71 -16.03 -13.32
N LYS A 157 1.21 -14.94 -12.77
CA LYS A 157 1.03 -13.65 -13.48
C LYS A 157 2.23 -12.73 -13.37
N ASN A 158 3.30 -13.16 -12.66
CA ASN A 158 4.50 -12.36 -12.41
C ASN A 158 4.17 -10.97 -11.81
N VAL A 159 3.29 -10.95 -10.80
CA VAL A 159 2.87 -9.71 -10.13
C VAL A 159 3.89 -9.35 -9.06
N TRP A 160 4.67 -8.31 -9.32
CA TRP A 160 5.72 -7.86 -8.42
C TRP A 160 5.17 -7.27 -7.13
N GLN A 161 5.81 -7.61 -6.01
CA GLN A 161 5.43 -7.12 -4.69
C GLN A 161 6.48 -6.14 -4.16
N THR A 162 6.04 -4.94 -3.74
CA THR A 162 6.87 -3.96 -3.04
C THR A 162 6.32 -3.78 -1.62
N PRO A 163 6.74 -4.61 -0.65
CA PRO A 163 6.00 -4.76 0.61
C PRO A 163 6.17 -3.60 1.58
N THR A 164 7.25 -2.80 1.48
CA THR A 164 7.55 -1.68 2.38
C THR A 164 7.44 -2.03 3.87
N LEU A 165 8.03 -3.15 4.25
CA LEU A 165 7.95 -3.71 5.61
C LEU A 165 8.47 -2.75 6.67
N ILE A 166 9.47 -1.96 6.30
CA ILE A 166 10.06 -0.94 7.18
C ILE A 166 9.02 0.12 7.61
N LEU A 167 8.07 0.47 6.74
CA LEU A 167 7.02 1.42 7.06
C LEU A 167 6.13 0.88 8.18
N TYR A 168 5.63 -0.35 8.02
CA TYR A 168 4.80 -1.01 9.04
C TYR A 168 5.56 -1.20 10.35
N ARG A 169 6.82 -1.63 10.27
CA ARG A 169 7.66 -1.84 11.46
C ARG A 169 7.95 -0.53 12.20
N THR A 170 8.21 0.54 11.47
CA THR A 170 8.48 1.85 12.07
C THR A 170 7.28 2.36 12.85
N TYR A 171 6.08 2.27 12.31
CA TYR A 171 4.87 2.66 13.03
C TYR A 171 4.56 1.72 14.19
N ALA A 172 4.67 0.41 13.99
CA ALA A 172 4.33 -0.57 15.01
C ALA A 172 5.26 -0.51 16.23
N LYS A 173 6.57 -0.32 16.01
CA LYS A 173 7.58 -0.25 17.09
C LYS A 173 7.90 1.18 17.52
N LYS A 174 7.36 2.19 16.82
CA LYS A 174 7.71 3.61 17.02
C LYS A 174 9.23 3.84 17.01
N SER A 175 9.93 3.22 16.05
CA SER A 175 11.39 3.24 15.96
C SER A 175 11.96 4.66 15.83
N TYR A 176 11.14 5.63 15.48
CA TYR A 176 11.50 7.04 15.49
C TYR A 176 11.69 7.65 16.90
N LEU A 177 11.31 6.91 17.96
CA LEU A 177 11.58 7.28 19.36
C LEU A 177 12.94 6.75 19.84
N ASP A 178 13.61 5.88 19.10
CA ASP A 178 14.89 5.32 19.48
C ASP A 178 16.00 6.39 19.43
N PRO A 179 16.94 6.38 20.41
CA PRO A 179 18.07 7.30 20.39
C PRO A 179 18.90 7.24 19.10
N SER A 180 19.03 6.06 18.51
CA SER A 180 19.74 5.87 17.23
C SER A 180 19.07 6.61 16.06
N PHE A 181 17.74 6.73 16.07
CA PHE A 181 17.03 7.51 15.07
C PHE A 181 17.33 9.00 15.18
N LEU A 182 17.42 9.51 16.42
CA LEU A 182 17.74 10.93 16.66
C LEU A 182 19.12 11.31 16.12
N LEU A 183 20.08 10.39 16.14
CA LEU A 183 21.41 10.62 15.53
C LEU A 183 21.28 10.76 14.00
N GLU A 184 20.44 9.95 13.37
CA GLU A 184 20.22 10.03 11.93
C GLU A 184 19.37 11.26 11.54
N LEU A 185 18.39 11.61 12.35
CA LEU A 185 17.57 12.82 12.17
C LEU A 185 18.45 14.09 12.14
N ASN A 186 19.53 14.11 12.92
CA ASN A 186 20.48 15.23 12.94
C ASN A 186 21.24 15.43 11.61
N LYS A 187 21.28 14.41 10.73
CA LYS A 187 21.93 14.48 9.41
C LYS A 187 21.01 15.02 8.31
N LEU A 188 19.71 15.16 8.59
CA LEU A 188 18.74 15.64 7.62
C LEU A 188 18.77 17.17 7.48
N PRO A 189 18.26 17.71 6.35
CA PRO A 189 18.11 19.15 6.19
C PRO A 189 17.35 19.77 7.37
N LYS A 190 17.77 20.97 7.78
CA LYS A 190 17.23 21.66 8.98
C LYS A 190 15.71 21.69 9.04
N GLN A 191 15.05 22.02 7.93
CA GLN A 191 13.58 22.11 7.86
C GLN A 191 12.90 20.76 8.13
N VAL A 192 13.43 19.65 7.57
CA VAL A 192 12.89 18.31 7.80
C VAL A 192 13.11 17.89 9.26
N LYS A 193 14.33 18.12 9.76
CA LYS A 193 14.67 17.83 11.16
C LYS A 193 13.73 18.54 12.13
N GLU A 194 13.53 19.84 11.97
CA GLU A 194 12.66 20.65 12.84
C GLU A 194 11.20 20.16 12.77
N LYS A 195 10.68 19.96 11.56
CA LYS A 195 9.33 19.41 11.34
C LYS A 195 9.17 18.08 12.07
N TRP A 196 10.02 17.09 11.76
CA TRP A 196 9.91 15.75 12.33
C TRP A 196 10.15 15.74 13.86
N SER A 197 11.08 16.55 14.37
CA SER A 197 11.28 16.66 15.83
C SER A 197 10.03 17.13 16.55
N ASN A 198 9.33 18.14 16.02
CA ASN A 198 8.09 18.65 16.60
C ASN A 198 6.95 17.61 16.53
N GLU A 199 6.81 16.93 15.39
CA GLU A 199 5.79 15.89 15.22
C GLU A 199 6.03 14.70 16.16
N ILE A 200 7.29 14.24 16.30
CA ILE A 200 7.69 13.16 17.20
C ILE A 200 7.46 13.55 18.65
N ALA A 201 7.81 14.76 19.04
CA ALA A 201 7.58 15.25 20.40
C ALA A 201 6.09 15.32 20.77
N ALA A 202 5.22 15.56 19.79
CA ALA A 202 3.76 15.57 19.97
C ALA A 202 3.11 14.18 19.80
N SER A 203 3.89 13.16 19.40
CA SER A 203 3.33 11.82 19.12
C SER A 203 3.07 11.04 20.41
N ASP A 204 2.05 10.19 20.36
CA ASP A 204 1.80 9.19 21.40
C ASP A 204 2.95 8.16 21.44
N THR A 205 3.38 7.78 22.65
CA THR A 205 4.45 6.80 22.87
C THR A 205 3.94 5.38 23.09
N ILE A 206 2.63 5.18 23.19
CA ILE A 206 2.03 3.87 23.44
C ILE A 206 2.14 3.00 22.18
N ILE A 207 2.70 1.80 22.32
CA ILE A 207 2.76 0.81 21.25
C ILE A 207 1.39 0.15 21.12
N ASP A 208 0.77 0.31 19.95
CA ASP A 208 -0.47 -0.38 19.63
C ASP A 208 -0.20 -1.86 19.28
N LYS A 209 -0.82 -2.76 20.05
CA LYS A 209 -0.65 -4.21 19.87
C LYS A 209 -1.16 -4.70 18.50
N SER A 210 -2.22 -4.11 17.97
CA SER A 210 -2.77 -4.50 16.68
C SER A 210 -1.82 -4.16 15.53
N SER A 211 -1.20 -2.99 15.58
CA SER A 211 -0.16 -2.58 14.63
C SER A 211 1.06 -3.50 14.70
N LEU A 212 1.47 -3.92 15.89
CA LEU A 212 2.58 -4.85 16.05
C LEU A 212 2.23 -6.24 15.49
N THR A 213 1.04 -6.74 15.78
CA THR A 213 0.54 -8.02 15.26
C THR A 213 0.49 -7.99 13.73
N TYR A 214 -0.06 -6.93 13.13
CA TYR A 214 -0.09 -6.78 11.68
C TYR A 214 1.30 -6.68 11.06
N SER A 215 2.21 -5.92 11.67
CA SER A 215 3.60 -5.81 11.20
C SER A 215 4.33 -7.15 11.18
N ASN A 216 4.12 -8.01 12.19
CA ASN A 216 4.70 -9.34 12.23
C ASN A 216 4.03 -10.28 11.21
N TRP A 217 2.71 -10.18 11.06
CA TRP A 217 1.96 -10.98 10.09
C TRP A 217 2.44 -10.71 8.65
N ILE A 218 2.61 -9.43 8.26
CA ILE A 218 3.00 -9.07 6.90
C ILE A 218 4.41 -9.56 6.56
N VAL A 219 5.34 -9.53 7.52
CA VAL A 219 6.69 -10.10 7.34
C VAL A 219 6.60 -11.62 7.11
N SER A 220 5.77 -12.33 7.90
CA SER A 220 5.53 -13.76 7.70
C SER A 220 4.87 -14.05 6.33
N ALA A 221 3.92 -13.20 5.90
CA ALA A 221 3.27 -13.34 4.59
C ALA A 221 4.27 -13.19 3.44
N VAL A 222 5.21 -12.25 3.52
CA VAL A 222 6.30 -12.10 2.54
C VAL A 222 7.10 -13.39 2.40
N GLY A 223 7.55 -13.99 3.52
CA GLY A 223 8.31 -15.23 3.46
C GLY A 223 7.53 -16.42 2.88
N LYS A 224 6.22 -16.49 3.15
CA LYS A 224 5.35 -17.51 2.56
C LYS A 224 5.16 -17.30 1.04
N LEU A 225 4.94 -16.06 0.60
CA LEU A 225 4.82 -15.71 -0.81
C LEU A 225 6.13 -15.94 -1.57
N HIS A 226 7.28 -15.59 -0.95
CA HIS A 226 8.59 -15.84 -1.53
C HIS A 226 8.83 -17.33 -1.82
N LYS A 227 8.49 -18.22 -0.89
CA LYS A 227 8.57 -19.69 -1.07
C LYS A 227 7.69 -20.20 -2.23
N LYS A 228 6.73 -19.42 -2.69
CA LYS A 228 5.87 -19.70 -3.86
C LYS A 228 6.36 -19.03 -5.14
N ASN A 229 7.59 -18.51 -5.13
CA ASN A 229 8.20 -17.80 -6.26
C ASN A 229 7.45 -16.53 -6.69
N VAL A 230 6.73 -15.88 -5.77
CA VAL A 230 6.19 -14.55 -6.02
C VAL A 230 7.37 -13.56 -6.08
N PRO A 231 7.48 -12.73 -7.13
CA PRO A 231 8.60 -11.80 -7.26
C PRO A 231 8.48 -10.61 -6.31
N PHE A 232 9.62 -10.17 -5.75
CA PHE A 232 9.71 -9.05 -4.82
C PHE A 232 10.63 -7.96 -5.31
N MET A 233 10.35 -6.74 -4.88
CA MET A 233 11.17 -5.55 -5.05
C MET A 233 11.28 -4.84 -3.71
N ALA A 234 12.47 -4.46 -3.28
CA ALA A 234 12.63 -3.63 -2.09
C ALA A 234 12.10 -2.22 -2.33
N GLY A 235 11.35 -1.68 -1.39
CA GLY A 235 10.83 -0.33 -1.41
C GLY A 235 10.48 0.16 -0.01
N THR A 236 10.40 1.47 0.20
CA THR A 236 10.25 2.03 1.55
C THR A 236 9.07 2.96 1.73
N ASP A 237 8.57 3.53 0.67
CA ASP A 237 7.58 4.62 0.69
C ASP A 237 8.09 5.90 1.41
N THR A 238 9.42 6.10 1.37
CA THR A 238 10.07 7.31 1.91
C THR A 238 9.54 8.58 1.22
N PRO A 239 9.26 9.69 1.95
CA PRO A 239 9.62 9.97 3.35
C PRO A 239 8.47 9.73 4.36
N ILE A 240 7.47 8.95 4.04
CA ILE A 240 6.34 8.67 4.94
C ILE A 240 6.83 7.98 6.21
N GLY A 241 6.21 8.29 7.36
CA GLY A 241 6.49 7.62 8.62
C GLY A 241 7.90 7.81 9.17
N TYR A 242 8.50 8.98 8.92
CA TYR A 242 9.87 9.30 9.33
C TYR A 242 10.93 8.38 8.69
N LEU A 243 10.66 7.85 7.52
CA LEU A 243 11.60 7.00 6.79
C LEU A 243 12.68 7.85 6.10
N ILE A 244 13.93 7.59 6.43
CA ILE A 244 15.08 8.35 5.93
C ILE A 244 15.55 7.78 4.60
N PRO A 245 15.64 8.61 3.52
CA PRO A 245 16.14 8.16 2.22
C PRO A 245 17.49 7.43 2.32
N GLY A 246 17.64 6.34 1.60
CA GLY A 246 18.82 5.48 1.62
C GLY A 246 18.84 4.54 2.84
N ARG A 247 18.88 5.08 4.06
CA ARG A 247 18.90 4.27 5.29
C ARG A 247 17.72 3.30 5.39
N SER A 248 16.52 3.79 5.11
CA SER A 248 15.33 2.96 5.23
C SER A 248 15.33 1.80 4.24
N LEU A 249 15.98 1.93 3.08
CA LEU A 249 16.12 0.83 2.13
C LEU A 249 16.99 -0.30 2.69
N HIS A 250 18.10 0.02 3.34
CA HIS A 250 18.91 -1.02 4.01
C HIS A 250 18.11 -1.76 5.09
N ARG A 251 17.26 -1.03 5.84
CA ARG A 251 16.38 -1.63 6.83
C ARG A 251 15.28 -2.49 6.22
N GLU A 252 14.76 -2.09 5.05
CA GLU A 252 13.81 -2.93 4.30
C GLU A 252 14.46 -4.26 3.89
N LEU A 253 15.71 -4.23 3.37
CA LEU A 253 16.45 -5.44 3.01
C LEU A 253 16.66 -6.36 4.23
N GLU A 254 17.05 -5.80 5.38
CA GLU A 254 17.18 -6.57 6.63
C GLU A 254 15.85 -7.26 7.00
N ILE A 255 14.72 -6.57 6.87
CA ILE A 255 13.41 -7.14 7.20
C ILE A 255 12.96 -8.18 6.17
N LEU A 256 13.31 -8.02 4.90
CA LEU A 256 13.08 -9.05 3.88
C LEU A 256 13.84 -10.35 4.24
N VAL A 257 15.09 -10.23 4.71
CA VAL A 257 15.86 -11.39 5.20
C VAL A 257 15.23 -12.00 6.45
N GLU A 258 14.77 -11.19 7.42
CA GLU A 258 14.00 -11.70 8.56
C GLU A 258 12.72 -12.44 8.10
N GLY A 259 12.10 -11.99 7.01
CA GLY A 259 10.95 -12.62 6.39
C GLY A 259 11.23 -13.97 5.73
N GLY A 260 12.50 -14.29 5.49
CA GLY A 260 12.92 -15.59 4.96
C GLY A 260 13.61 -15.56 3.60
N LEU A 261 13.89 -14.38 3.03
CA LEU A 261 14.77 -14.24 1.86
C LEU A 261 16.24 -14.44 2.32
N SER A 262 17.08 -14.99 1.46
CA SER A 262 18.52 -14.94 1.69
C SER A 262 19.08 -13.52 1.47
N ASN A 263 20.27 -13.24 1.98
CA ASN A 263 20.94 -11.96 1.75
C ASN A 263 21.14 -11.63 0.26
N LEU A 264 21.27 -12.67 -0.58
CA LEU A 264 21.45 -12.49 -2.02
C LEU A 264 20.13 -12.21 -2.74
N GLU A 265 19.03 -12.77 -2.25
CA GLU A 265 17.69 -12.56 -2.82
C GLU A 265 17.10 -11.20 -2.43
N ALA A 266 17.43 -10.69 -1.24
CA ALA A 266 17.02 -9.38 -0.77
C ALA A 266 17.84 -8.26 -1.40
#